data_c2ba7920073f5c095c33ca98f0fbf154
#
_entry.id   c2ba7920073f5c095c33ca98f0fbf154
#
_cell.length_a   1.000
_cell.length_b   1.000
_cell.length_c   1.000
_cell.angle_alpha   90.00
_cell.angle_beta   90.00
_cell.angle_gamma   90.00
#
_symmetry.space_group_name_H-M   'P 1'
#
loop_
_entity.id
_entity.type
_entity.pdbx_description
1 polymer ?
#
loop_
_entity_poly.entity_id
_entity_poly.type
_entity_poly.pdbx_seq_one_letter_code
_entity_poly.pdbx_strand_id
1 'polypeptide(L)'
;MANILGINLGEYSPTEVLEKSIEFLKDGEQHYIVTPNPEIILTSHQDEELFYILNRADLSLADGFGLKIAAWLFGEQIFRQTGADLTKEILEVASQKNIKIVILNWKNGLSSAQNIKDSLNKQYPALNVLVIDAERDKALSAEINIQINNFSPTILFNTFGCPYQEKNIYHGLKNWPSVKLALAVGGSFDYITGRAKRAPKIFRQLGIEWLWRLIRQPRRLKRIYNATCIFLTKVMISRFVNPHLYRPNVACMLYKKEKGINKILVVERNGEPNHWQIPQGGLDGETPESAGAREIEEETHAVDFVVKGVFKNLIRYEFSGKGRDYRPDIQRPVYEGKKYKFDYKGQKQSLYIAEFTGQDDEIKINFWDHSNWQWVDEDKLVETVHTDRQANTKIFLEKFKSLNL
;
A
#
# COMPACT_ATOMS: atom_id res chain seq x y z
N MET A 1 -8.19 -12.84 -8.49
CA MET A 1 -7.22 -11.90 -7.87
C MET A 1 -6.54 -12.63 -6.73
N ALA A 2 -5.22 -12.79 -6.78
CA ALA A 2 -4.47 -13.46 -5.73
C ALA A 2 -4.11 -12.47 -4.62
N ASN A 3 -4.24 -12.87 -3.35
CA ASN A 3 -3.80 -12.06 -2.22
C ASN A 3 -2.51 -12.66 -1.65
N ILE A 4 -1.42 -11.91 -1.72
CA ILE A 4 -0.12 -12.33 -1.22
C ILE A 4 0.32 -11.39 -0.09
N LEU A 5 0.34 -11.91 1.13
CA LEU A 5 0.69 -11.14 2.33
C LEU A 5 -0.11 -9.81 2.43
N GLY A 6 -1.40 -9.84 2.11
CA GLY A 6 -2.29 -8.70 2.17
C GLY A 6 -2.30 -7.81 0.92
N ILE A 7 -1.41 -8.00 -0.05
CA ILE A 7 -1.42 -7.28 -1.32
C ILE A 7 -2.18 -8.05 -2.39
N ASN A 8 -3.14 -7.39 -3.01
CA ASN A 8 -3.96 -7.94 -4.08
C ASN A 8 -3.22 -7.84 -5.42
N LEU A 9 -3.08 -8.97 -6.11
CA LEU A 9 -2.42 -9.07 -7.42
C LEU A 9 -3.42 -9.49 -8.48
N GLY A 10 -3.39 -8.84 -9.62
CA GLY A 10 -4.21 -9.19 -10.77
C GLY A 10 -3.81 -10.54 -11.40
N GLU A 11 -4.81 -11.29 -11.87
CA GLU A 11 -4.63 -12.56 -12.58
C GLU A 11 -4.70 -12.37 -14.11
N TYR A 12 -4.37 -11.18 -14.58
CA TYR A 12 -4.44 -10.82 -15.99
C TYR A 12 -3.23 -11.34 -16.75
N SER A 13 -3.45 -11.91 -17.92
CA SER A 13 -2.38 -12.17 -18.89
C SER A 13 -1.77 -10.87 -19.42
N PRO A 14 -0.54 -10.89 -19.96
CA PRO A 14 0.07 -9.69 -20.56
C PRO A 14 -0.81 -9.03 -21.63
N THR A 15 -1.51 -9.81 -22.44
CA THR A 15 -2.43 -9.29 -23.46
C THR A 15 -3.59 -8.53 -22.83
N GLU A 16 -4.26 -9.12 -21.83
CA GLU A 16 -5.36 -8.47 -21.11
C GLU A 16 -4.91 -7.20 -20.37
N VAL A 17 -3.70 -7.17 -19.83
CA VAL A 17 -3.13 -5.97 -19.21
C VAL A 17 -2.99 -4.84 -20.23
N LEU A 18 -2.47 -5.15 -21.44
CA LEU A 18 -2.31 -4.17 -22.49
C LEU A 18 -3.68 -3.66 -22.98
N GLU A 19 -4.65 -4.55 -23.18
CA GLU A 19 -6.02 -4.20 -23.57
C GLU A 19 -6.66 -3.27 -22.53
N LYS A 20 -6.62 -3.62 -21.24
CA LYS A 20 -7.12 -2.77 -20.15
C LYS A 20 -6.41 -1.42 -20.10
N SER A 21 -5.09 -1.41 -20.30
CA SER A 21 -4.32 -0.17 -20.33
C SER A 21 -4.78 0.76 -21.48
N ILE A 22 -5.17 0.18 -22.61
CA ILE A 22 -5.72 0.93 -23.75
C ILE A 22 -7.16 1.40 -23.47
N GLU A 23 -7.97 0.62 -22.74
CA GLU A 23 -9.30 1.02 -22.29
C GLU A 23 -9.24 2.22 -21.35
N PHE A 24 -8.34 2.22 -20.37
CA PHE A 24 -8.09 3.34 -19.45
C PHE A 24 -7.71 4.66 -20.14
N LEU A 25 -7.14 4.60 -21.33
CA LEU A 25 -6.85 5.82 -22.10
C LEU A 25 -8.11 6.45 -22.73
N LYS A 26 -9.28 5.76 -22.71
CA LYS A 26 -10.49 6.14 -23.44
C LYS A 26 -11.70 6.43 -22.55
N ASP A 27 -11.74 5.93 -21.32
CA ASP A 27 -12.91 6.02 -20.43
C ASP A 27 -13.10 7.38 -19.75
N GLY A 28 -12.09 8.25 -19.85
CA GLY A 28 -12.15 9.59 -19.28
C GLY A 28 -11.67 9.71 -17.84
N GLU A 29 -11.51 8.60 -17.13
CA GLU A 29 -11.06 8.54 -15.74
C GLU A 29 -9.53 8.54 -15.63
N GLN A 30 -9.02 8.65 -14.41
CA GLN A 30 -7.60 8.55 -14.11
C GLN A 30 -7.28 7.21 -13.47
N HIS A 31 -6.32 6.49 -14.02
CA HIS A 31 -5.93 5.16 -13.58
C HIS A 31 -4.44 5.08 -13.27
N TYR A 32 -4.08 4.18 -12.36
CA TYR A 32 -2.67 3.88 -12.15
C TYR A 32 -2.39 2.38 -12.02
N ILE A 33 -1.23 2.01 -12.52
CA ILE A 33 -0.72 0.63 -12.52
C ILE A 33 0.52 0.56 -11.63
N VAL A 34 0.54 -0.43 -10.75
CA VAL A 34 1.70 -0.77 -9.93
C VAL A 34 2.24 -2.14 -10.30
N THR A 35 3.54 -2.32 -10.13
CA THR A 35 4.22 -3.59 -10.45
C THR A 35 4.95 -4.13 -9.21
N PRO A 36 4.21 -4.52 -8.13
CA PRO A 36 4.83 -5.01 -6.92
C PRO A 36 5.67 -6.27 -7.19
N ASN A 37 6.78 -6.33 -6.48
CA ASN A 37 7.65 -7.47 -6.38
C ASN A 37 7.81 -7.87 -4.89
N PRO A 38 8.49 -8.99 -4.56
CA PRO A 38 8.66 -9.41 -3.17
C PRO A 38 9.22 -8.33 -2.24
N GLU A 39 10.15 -7.48 -2.73
CA GLU A 39 10.72 -6.39 -1.93
C GLU A 39 9.70 -5.29 -1.66
N ILE A 40 8.92 -4.90 -2.66
CA ILE A 40 7.85 -3.89 -2.53
C ILE A 40 6.79 -4.36 -1.53
N ILE A 41 6.39 -5.64 -1.58
CA ILE A 41 5.45 -6.20 -0.60
C ILE A 41 6.04 -6.19 0.82
N LEU A 42 7.33 -6.51 0.99
CA LEU A 42 7.96 -6.41 2.31
C LEU A 42 8.06 -4.96 2.81
N THR A 43 8.31 -4.02 1.92
CA THR A 43 8.35 -2.59 2.24
C THR A 43 6.98 -2.08 2.66
N SER A 44 5.91 -2.51 1.97
CA SER A 44 4.54 -2.09 2.31
C SER A 44 4.07 -2.56 3.69
N HIS A 45 4.66 -3.61 4.24
CA HIS A 45 4.41 -4.04 5.63
C HIS A 45 5.04 -3.11 6.68
N GLN A 46 5.90 -2.19 6.27
CA GLN A 46 6.53 -1.17 7.12
C GLN A 46 6.08 0.25 6.74
N ASP A 47 5.17 0.37 5.76
CA ASP A 47 4.66 1.62 5.22
C ASP A 47 3.19 1.42 4.84
N GLU A 48 2.29 1.74 5.77
CA GLU A 48 0.85 1.51 5.64
C GLU A 48 0.23 2.30 4.47
N GLU A 49 0.72 3.53 4.25
CA GLU A 49 0.30 4.31 3.09
C GLU A 49 0.65 3.60 1.77
N LEU A 50 1.87 3.04 1.67
CA LEU A 50 2.24 2.24 0.51
C LEU A 50 1.35 1.00 0.38
N PHE A 51 1.08 0.31 1.50
CA PHE A 51 0.19 -0.84 1.53
C PHE A 51 -1.20 -0.50 0.99
N TYR A 52 -1.75 0.62 1.44
CA TYR A 52 -3.02 1.14 0.95
C TYR A 52 -2.97 1.46 -0.55
N ILE A 53 -1.95 2.21 -1.01
CA ILE A 53 -1.80 2.61 -2.41
C ILE A 53 -1.69 1.39 -3.34
N LEU A 54 -0.92 0.36 -2.96
CA LEU A 54 -0.78 -0.87 -3.75
C LEU A 54 -2.12 -1.60 -3.91
N ASN A 55 -2.94 -1.62 -2.86
CA ASN A 55 -4.25 -2.26 -2.88
C ASN A 55 -5.34 -1.44 -3.59
N ARG A 56 -5.10 -0.14 -3.82
CA ARG A 56 -6.01 0.77 -4.55
C ARG A 56 -5.69 0.91 -6.02
N ALA A 57 -4.58 0.34 -6.48
CA ALA A 57 -4.21 0.40 -7.89
C ALA A 57 -5.25 -0.27 -8.79
N ASP A 58 -5.51 0.32 -9.97
CA ASP A 58 -6.43 -0.24 -10.96
C ASP A 58 -5.93 -1.58 -11.49
N LEU A 59 -4.61 -1.67 -11.69
CA LEU A 59 -3.93 -2.92 -11.95
C LEU A 59 -2.70 -3.03 -11.04
N SER A 60 -2.63 -4.14 -10.31
CA SER A 60 -1.47 -4.52 -9.51
C SER A 60 -0.87 -5.79 -10.13
N LEU A 61 0.28 -5.67 -10.77
CA LEU A 61 0.88 -6.70 -11.61
C LEU A 61 2.07 -7.35 -10.93
N ALA A 62 2.11 -8.67 -10.95
CA ALA A 62 3.20 -9.40 -10.31
C ALA A 62 4.54 -9.25 -11.07
N ASP A 63 5.48 -8.48 -10.51
CA ASP A 63 6.85 -8.37 -11.03
C ASP A 63 7.81 -9.24 -10.20
N GLY A 64 8.02 -10.44 -10.65
CA GLY A 64 8.99 -11.34 -10.05
C GLY A 64 8.48 -12.78 -9.87
N PHE A 65 9.43 -13.71 -9.97
CA PHE A 65 9.13 -15.15 -9.88
C PHE A 65 8.70 -15.57 -8.46
N GLY A 66 9.22 -14.89 -7.43
CA GLY A 66 8.86 -15.15 -6.04
C GLY A 66 7.37 -15.01 -5.78
N LEU A 67 6.68 -14.07 -6.46
CA LEU A 67 5.23 -13.92 -6.35
C LEU A 67 4.46 -15.08 -6.99
N LYS A 68 4.98 -15.67 -8.08
CA LYS A 68 4.38 -16.88 -8.67
C LYS A 68 4.47 -18.08 -7.73
N ILE A 69 5.61 -18.23 -7.06
CA ILE A 69 5.79 -19.28 -6.04
C ILE A 69 4.81 -19.04 -4.88
N ALA A 70 4.71 -17.80 -4.40
CA ALA A 70 3.79 -17.45 -3.33
C ALA A 70 2.33 -17.74 -3.72
N ALA A 71 1.89 -17.30 -4.90
CA ALA A 71 0.54 -17.58 -5.40
C ALA A 71 0.26 -19.07 -5.49
N TRP A 72 1.19 -19.85 -6.03
CA TRP A 72 1.06 -21.31 -6.10
C TRP A 72 0.90 -21.95 -4.71
N LEU A 73 1.67 -21.49 -3.70
CA LEU A 73 1.54 -21.95 -2.31
C LEU A 73 0.16 -21.64 -1.71
N PHE A 74 -0.50 -20.56 -2.15
CA PHE A 74 -1.88 -20.22 -1.76
C PHE A 74 -2.95 -20.92 -2.62
N GLY A 75 -2.55 -21.70 -3.64
CA GLY A 75 -3.45 -22.35 -4.59
C GLY A 75 -3.99 -21.43 -5.66
N GLU A 76 -3.33 -20.27 -5.87
CA GLU A 76 -3.69 -19.26 -6.85
C GLU A 76 -2.75 -19.28 -8.05
N GLN A 77 -3.22 -18.79 -9.19
CA GLN A 77 -2.39 -18.64 -10.40
C GLN A 77 -2.33 -17.19 -10.79
N ILE A 78 -1.12 -16.67 -11.02
CA ILE A 78 -0.89 -15.32 -11.50
C ILE A 78 0.05 -15.34 -12.71
N PHE A 79 -0.18 -14.38 -13.61
CA PHE A 79 0.77 -14.12 -14.69
C PHE A 79 1.85 -13.17 -14.18
N ARG A 80 3.08 -13.41 -14.65
CA ARG A 80 4.18 -12.49 -14.39
C ARG A 80 4.25 -11.47 -15.52
N GLN A 81 4.11 -10.20 -15.17
CA GLN A 81 4.39 -9.09 -16.08
C GLN A 81 5.30 -8.07 -15.38
N THR A 82 6.46 -7.81 -15.98
CA THR A 82 7.40 -6.83 -15.41
C THR A 82 7.05 -5.42 -15.85
N GLY A 83 7.32 -4.45 -14.99
CA GLY A 83 7.19 -3.03 -15.37
C GLY A 83 7.97 -2.69 -16.64
N ALA A 84 9.13 -3.32 -16.87
CA ALA A 84 9.93 -3.08 -18.08
C ALA A 84 9.31 -3.63 -19.37
N ASP A 85 8.61 -4.78 -19.31
CA ASP A 85 7.89 -5.31 -20.49
C ASP A 85 6.69 -4.43 -20.80
N LEU A 86 5.88 -4.11 -19.80
CA LEU A 86 4.71 -3.23 -19.98
C LEU A 86 5.13 -1.83 -20.46
N THR A 87 6.22 -1.26 -19.93
CA THR A 87 6.73 0.04 -20.40
C THR A 87 6.98 0.00 -21.90
N LYS A 88 7.61 -1.05 -22.41
CA LYS A 88 7.91 -1.19 -23.84
C LYS A 88 6.64 -1.28 -24.67
N GLU A 89 5.67 -2.10 -24.26
CA GLU A 89 4.39 -2.28 -24.95
C GLU A 89 3.59 -0.97 -24.99
N ILE A 90 3.53 -0.22 -23.89
CA ILE A 90 2.84 1.08 -23.84
C ILE A 90 3.57 2.14 -24.68
N LEU A 91 4.90 2.16 -24.72
CA LEU A 91 5.67 3.07 -25.60
C LEU A 91 5.39 2.80 -27.08
N GLU A 92 5.28 1.53 -27.48
CA GLU A 92 4.92 1.15 -28.84
C GLU A 92 3.52 1.65 -29.21
N VAL A 93 2.52 1.44 -28.35
CA VAL A 93 1.14 1.94 -28.55
C VAL A 93 1.13 3.47 -28.62
N ALA A 94 1.82 4.14 -27.72
CA ALA A 94 1.84 5.60 -27.67
C ALA A 94 2.50 6.21 -28.91
N SER A 95 3.59 5.60 -29.42
CA SER A 95 4.24 6.03 -30.65
C SER A 95 3.33 5.86 -31.87
N GLN A 96 2.63 4.72 -31.97
CA GLN A 96 1.69 4.46 -33.08
C GLN A 96 0.48 5.38 -33.07
N LYS A 97 -0.02 5.74 -31.87
CA LYS A 97 -1.23 6.56 -31.70
C LYS A 97 -0.94 8.04 -31.45
N ASN A 98 0.32 8.47 -31.53
CA ASN A 98 0.77 9.83 -31.25
C ASN A 98 0.28 10.37 -29.88
N ILE A 99 0.33 9.52 -28.85
CA ILE A 99 -0.07 9.86 -27.49
C ILE A 99 1.08 10.55 -26.76
N LYS A 100 0.79 11.67 -26.10
CA LYS A 100 1.77 12.42 -25.31
C LYS A 100 2.11 11.69 -24.01
N ILE A 101 3.40 11.56 -23.73
CA ILE A 101 3.92 10.89 -22.54
C ILE A 101 4.78 11.84 -21.71
N VAL A 102 4.61 11.81 -20.39
CA VAL A 102 5.60 12.39 -19.48
C VAL A 102 6.32 11.29 -18.71
N ILE A 103 7.62 11.46 -18.51
CA ILE A 103 8.45 10.58 -17.69
C ILE A 103 9.03 11.41 -16.55
N LEU A 104 8.62 11.09 -15.31
CA LEU A 104 9.24 11.61 -14.10
C LEU A 104 10.42 10.73 -13.75
N ASN A 105 11.62 11.24 -13.99
CA ASN A 105 12.86 10.50 -13.77
C ASN A 105 13.53 10.91 -12.47
N TRP A 106 14.04 9.92 -11.71
CA TRP A 106 14.85 10.23 -10.55
C TRP A 106 16.20 10.78 -10.99
N LYS A 107 16.49 12.06 -10.63
CA LYS A 107 17.69 12.77 -11.10
C LYS A 107 19.01 12.10 -10.71
N ASN A 108 19.03 11.33 -9.60
CA ASN A 108 20.20 10.58 -9.14
C ASN A 108 20.14 9.10 -9.58
N GLY A 109 19.28 8.76 -10.56
CA GLY A 109 19.20 7.44 -11.18
C GLY A 109 20.40 7.11 -12.10
N LEU A 110 20.38 5.93 -12.70
CA LEU A 110 21.43 5.51 -13.65
C LEU A 110 21.35 6.27 -14.97
N SER A 111 20.13 6.65 -15.39
CA SER A 111 19.87 7.38 -16.62
C SER A 111 19.40 8.79 -16.31
N SER A 112 19.96 9.80 -16.97
CA SER A 112 19.44 11.16 -16.93
C SER A 112 18.26 11.35 -17.90
N ALA A 113 17.49 12.42 -17.72
CA ALA A 113 16.43 12.79 -18.66
C ALA A 113 16.92 12.86 -20.11
N GLN A 114 18.12 13.42 -20.33
CA GLN A 114 18.71 13.50 -21.65
C GLN A 114 19.01 12.11 -22.23
N ASN A 115 19.60 11.18 -21.44
CA ASN A 115 19.87 9.81 -21.91
C ASN A 115 18.57 9.08 -22.30
N ILE A 116 17.51 9.27 -21.53
CA ILE A 116 16.20 8.67 -21.81
C ILE A 116 15.63 9.27 -23.10
N LYS A 117 15.62 10.58 -23.22
CA LYS A 117 15.10 11.30 -24.40
C LYS A 117 15.84 10.88 -25.70
N ASP A 118 17.16 10.84 -25.68
CA ASP A 118 17.96 10.46 -26.85
C ASP A 118 17.68 9.01 -27.27
N SER A 119 17.58 8.09 -26.28
CA SER A 119 17.29 6.70 -26.54
C SER A 119 15.88 6.48 -27.11
N LEU A 120 14.89 7.23 -26.58
CA LEU A 120 13.52 7.17 -27.07
C LEU A 120 13.40 7.75 -28.48
N ASN A 121 14.02 8.89 -28.75
CA ASN A 121 14.03 9.48 -30.10
C ASN A 121 14.63 8.54 -31.13
N LYS A 122 15.66 7.76 -30.75
CA LYS A 122 16.28 6.78 -31.64
C LYS A 122 15.39 5.56 -31.88
N GLN A 123 14.67 5.06 -30.85
CA GLN A 123 13.88 3.84 -30.93
C GLN A 123 12.44 4.11 -31.39
N TYR A 124 11.89 5.27 -31.04
CA TYR A 124 10.52 5.71 -31.30
C TYR A 124 10.49 7.15 -31.81
N PRO A 125 10.94 7.42 -33.07
CA PRO A 125 11.09 8.79 -33.59
C PRO A 125 9.80 9.63 -33.61
N ALA A 126 8.63 8.97 -33.67
CA ALA A 126 7.33 9.63 -33.68
C ALA A 126 6.76 9.88 -32.26
N LEU A 127 7.47 9.48 -31.19
CA LEU A 127 6.97 9.58 -29.83
C LEU A 127 7.04 11.03 -29.31
N ASN A 128 5.89 11.55 -28.86
CA ASN A 128 5.81 12.86 -28.23
C ASN A 128 6.05 12.71 -26.72
N VAL A 129 7.28 13.00 -26.25
CA VAL A 129 7.71 12.73 -24.89
C VAL A 129 8.36 13.93 -24.22
N LEU A 130 7.94 14.20 -22.98
CA LEU A 130 8.58 15.10 -22.03
C LEU A 130 9.27 14.26 -20.94
N VAL A 131 10.56 14.47 -20.71
CA VAL A 131 11.31 13.80 -19.64
C VAL A 131 11.79 14.84 -18.66
N ILE A 132 11.48 14.64 -17.37
CA ILE A 132 11.79 15.60 -16.30
C ILE A 132 12.60 14.88 -15.22
N ASP A 133 13.80 15.36 -14.91
CA ASP A 133 14.59 14.92 -13.76
C ASP A 133 14.08 15.61 -12.48
N ALA A 134 13.72 14.83 -11.46
CA ALA A 134 13.25 15.36 -10.18
C ALA A 134 13.82 14.59 -8.97
N GLU A 135 13.74 15.20 -7.79
CA GLU A 135 14.03 14.53 -6.52
C GLU A 135 12.85 13.63 -6.14
N ARG A 136 13.15 12.42 -5.70
CA ARG A 136 12.10 11.45 -5.36
C ARG A 136 11.54 11.60 -3.96
N ASP A 137 12.33 12.17 -3.04
CA ASP A 137 12.05 12.29 -1.60
C ASP A 137 11.43 13.65 -1.21
N LYS A 138 11.10 14.46 -2.21
CA LYS A 138 10.45 15.75 -2.05
C LYS A 138 9.19 15.83 -2.89
N ALA A 139 8.26 16.66 -2.43
CA ALA A 139 7.13 17.06 -3.27
C ALA A 139 7.63 17.70 -4.56
N LEU A 140 6.98 17.42 -5.68
CA LEU A 140 7.30 18.06 -6.96
C LEU A 140 7.08 19.57 -6.85
N SER A 141 8.03 20.34 -7.38
CA SER A 141 7.92 21.80 -7.39
C SER A 141 6.73 22.29 -8.23
N ALA A 142 6.28 23.51 -7.97
CA ALA A 142 5.21 24.13 -8.75
C ALA A 142 5.57 24.21 -10.25
N GLU A 143 6.84 24.48 -10.56
CA GLU A 143 7.34 24.57 -11.94
C GLU A 143 7.22 23.24 -12.68
N ILE A 144 7.52 22.11 -12.03
CA ILE A 144 7.36 20.77 -12.62
C ILE A 144 5.88 20.49 -12.90
N ASN A 145 4.98 20.80 -11.96
CA ASN A 145 3.54 20.63 -12.16
C ASN A 145 3.02 21.49 -13.31
N ILE A 146 3.50 22.74 -13.44
CA ILE A 146 3.16 23.63 -14.57
C ILE A 146 3.69 23.05 -15.89
N GLN A 147 4.92 22.53 -15.94
CA GLN A 147 5.47 21.90 -17.15
C GLN A 147 4.64 20.70 -17.60
N ILE A 148 4.23 19.82 -16.66
CA ILE A 148 3.39 18.67 -16.95
C ILE A 148 2.04 19.13 -17.52
N ASN A 149 1.38 20.08 -16.88
CA ASN A 149 0.06 20.56 -17.29
C ASN A 149 0.11 21.28 -18.63
N ASN A 150 1.13 22.10 -18.90
CA ASN A 150 1.31 22.76 -20.19
C ASN A 150 1.57 21.75 -21.32
N PHE A 151 2.30 20.68 -21.05
CA PHE A 151 2.55 19.63 -21.99
C PHE A 151 1.28 18.78 -22.23
N SER A 152 0.39 18.68 -21.22
CA SER A 152 -0.87 17.91 -21.25
C SER A 152 -0.67 16.45 -21.68
N PRO A 153 0.13 15.64 -20.94
CA PRO A 153 0.34 14.24 -21.28
C PRO A 153 -0.88 13.39 -20.94
N THR A 154 -1.11 12.33 -21.72
CA THR A 154 -2.13 11.32 -21.41
C THR A 154 -1.55 10.18 -20.58
N ILE A 155 -0.26 9.87 -20.74
CA ILE A 155 0.44 8.80 -20.00
C ILE A 155 1.57 9.40 -19.16
N LEU A 156 1.70 8.91 -17.93
CA LEU A 156 2.79 9.24 -17.03
C LEU A 156 3.54 7.98 -16.62
N PHE A 157 4.86 7.99 -16.81
CA PHE A 157 5.75 7.00 -16.22
C PHE A 157 6.53 7.61 -15.06
N ASN A 158 6.58 6.91 -13.93
CA ASN A 158 7.38 7.33 -12.77
C ASN A 158 8.48 6.32 -12.48
N THR A 159 9.74 6.79 -12.41
CA THR A 159 10.94 5.97 -12.22
C THR A 159 11.61 6.16 -10.85
N PHE A 160 10.97 6.82 -9.90
CA PHE A 160 11.57 7.15 -8.60
C PHE A 160 11.92 5.94 -7.75
N GLY A 161 11.36 4.77 -8.09
CA GLY A 161 11.46 3.58 -7.27
C GLY A 161 10.52 3.60 -6.07
N CYS A 162 10.24 2.42 -5.55
CA CYS A 162 9.38 2.24 -4.37
C CYS A 162 10.05 2.81 -3.09
N PRO A 163 9.30 3.44 -2.18
CA PRO A 163 7.85 3.73 -2.20
C PRO A 163 7.49 5.05 -2.92
N TYR A 164 8.49 5.80 -3.36
CA TYR A 164 8.32 7.18 -3.83
C TYR A 164 7.49 7.29 -5.10
N GLN A 165 7.64 6.36 -6.05
CA GLN A 165 6.91 6.38 -7.31
C GLN A 165 5.41 6.14 -7.10
N GLU A 166 5.04 5.19 -6.25
CA GLU A 166 3.65 4.86 -5.95
C GLU A 166 2.97 6.04 -5.23
N LYS A 167 3.61 6.57 -4.19
CA LYS A 167 3.11 7.73 -3.44
C LYS A 167 3.01 8.98 -4.31
N ASN A 168 4.03 9.25 -5.13
CA ASN A 168 4.03 10.39 -6.04
C ASN A 168 2.89 10.30 -7.08
N ILE A 169 2.64 9.13 -7.66
CA ILE A 169 1.51 8.93 -8.56
C ILE A 169 0.19 9.15 -7.84
N TYR A 170 -0.01 8.47 -6.70
CA TYR A 170 -1.26 8.53 -5.96
C TYR A 170 -1.66 9.97 -5.57
N HIS A 171 -0.71 10.72 -4.99
CA HIS A 171 -0.96 12.11 -4.59
C HIS A 171 -0.95 13.10 -5.75
N GLY A 172 -0.18 12.81 -6.79
CA GLY A 172 0.04 13.71 -7.91
C GLY A 172 -1.06 13.71 -8.95
N LEU A 173 -1.73 12.57 -9.18
CA LEU A 173 -2.75 12.43 -10.25
C LEU A 173 -3.80 13.54 -10.23
N LYS A 174 -4.30 13.92 -9.05
CA LYS A 174 -5.27 15.01 -8.90
C LYS A 174 -4.78 16.37 -9.43
N ASN A 175 -3.47 16.56 -9.52
CA ASN A 175 -2.86 17.79 -10.03
C ASN A 175 -2.59 17.75 -11.55
N TRP A 176 -2.78 16.59 -12.20
CA TRP A 176 -2.50 16.37 -13.62
C TRP A 176 -3.73 15.82 -14.34
N PRO A 177 -4.77 16.64 -14.58
CA PRO A 177 -6.07 16.18 -15.09
C PRO A 177 -6.01 15.56 -16.50
N SER A 178 -4.98 15.87 -17.29
CA SER A 178 -4.76 15.28 -18.61
C SER A 178 -4.24 13.83 -18.55
N VAL A 179 -3.60 13.44 -17.44
CA VAL A 179 -3.06 12.07 -17.29
C VAL A 179 -4.20 11.10 -17.07
N LYS A 180 -4.34 10.14 -17.98
CA LYS A 180 -5.35 9.07 -17.91
C LYS A 180 -4.75 7.77 -17.40
N LEU A 181 -3.47 7.55 -17.63
CA LEU A 181 -2.78 6.35 -17.19
C LEU A 181 -1.42 6.70 -16.59
N ALA A 182 -1.20 6.33 -15.33
CA ALA A 182 0.10 6.46 -14.66
C ALA A 182 0.68 5.08 -14.31
N LEU A 183 2.00 4.91 -14.50
CA LEU A 183 2.70 3.64 -14.30
C LEU A 183 3.89 3.82 -13.37
N ALA A 184 3.95 3.02 -12.30
CA ALA A 184 5.10 2.88 -11.42
C ALA A 184 6.06 1.83 -12.00
N VAL A 185 7.14 2.26 -12.66
CA VAL A 185 7.97 1.37 -13.49
C VAL A 185 9.42 1.25 -13.04
N GLY A 186 9.84 1.97 -12.02
CA GLY A 186 11.20 1.93 -11.48
C GLY A 186 12.27 2.11 -12.55
N GLY A 187 13.30 1.27 -12.54
CA GLY A 187 14.43 1.34 -13.47
C GLY A 187 14.15 0.79 -14.88
N SER A 188 12.91 0.79 -15.37
CA SER A 188 12.58 0.26 -16.70
C SER A 188 13.28 1.02 -17.82
N PHE A 189 13.45 2.32 -17.69
CA PHE A 189 14.13 3.16 -18.68
C PHE A 189 15.65 2.96 -18.69
N ASP A 190 16.25 2.45 -17.61
CA ASP A 190 17.69 2.09 -17.61
C ASP A 190 18.00 0.96 -18.59
N TYR A 191 17.04 0.08 -18.86
CA TYR A 191 17.20 -0.95 -19.91
C TYR A 191 17.05 -0.35 -21.32
N ILE A 192 16.19 0.62 -21.52
CA ILE A 192 15.96 1.30 -22.80
C ILE A 192 17.21 2.11 -23.19
N THR A 193 17.82 2.79 -22.21
CA THR A 193 19.06 3.56 -22.40
C THR A 193 20.32 2.69 -22.51
N GLY A 194 20.21 1.38 -22.19
CA GLY A 194 21.35 0.47 -22.15
C GLY A 194 22.28 0.64 -20.94
N ARG A 195 21.96 1.55 -20.01
CA ARG A 195 22.72 1.74 -18.76
C ARG A 195 22.63 0.54 -17.83
N ALA A 196 21.52 -0.21 -17.90
CA ALA A 196 21.39 -1.51 -17.25
C ALA A 196 21.24 -2.61 -18.30
N LYS A 197 21.94 -3.73 -18.11
CA LYS A 197 21.76 -4.91 -18.98
C LYS A 197 20.70 -5.83 -18.37
N ARG A 198 19.69 -6.13 -19.15
CA ARG A 198 18.66 -7.10 -18.77
C ARG A 198 19.22 -8.51 -18.73
N ALA A 199 18.68 -9.34 -17.85
CA ALA A 199 19.04 -10.75 -17.82
C ALA A 199 18.72 -11.45 -19.14
N PRO A 200 19.55 -12.40 -19.60
CA PRO A 200 19.28 -13.22 -20.78
C PRO A 200 17.91 -13.89 -20.69
N LYS A 201 17.29 -14.16 -21.85
CA LYS A 201 15.94 -14.73 -21.92
C LYS A 201 15.79 -16.02 -21.09
N ILE A 202 16.80 -16.87 -21.11
CA ILE A 202 16.83 -18.14 -20.35
C ILE A 202 16.72 -17.87 -18.84
N PHE A 203 17.49 -16.94 -18.28
CA PHE A 203 17.42 -16.56 -16.85
C PHE A 203 16.07 -16.01 -16.46
N ARG A 204 15.43 -15.24 -17.37
CA ARG A 204 14.10 -14.68 -17.16
C ARG A 204 13.01 -15.75 -17.17
N GLN A 205 13.09 -16.71 -18.11
CA GLN A 205 12.15 -17.82 -18.24
C GLN A 205 12.23 -18.80 -17.08
N LEU A 206 13.45 -19.09 -16.59
CA LEU A 206 13.68 -19.96 -15.44
C LEU A 206 13.39 -19.27 -14.08
N GLY A 207 13.08 -17.97 -14.08
CA GLY A 207 12.82 -17.24 -12.83
C GLY A 207 14.06 -16.91 -11.98
N ILE A 208 15.25 -17.11 -12.54
CA ILE A 208 16.53 -16.87 -11.85
C ILE A 208 17.20 -15.55 -12.28
N GLU A 209 16.40 -14.58 -12.72
CA GLU A 209 16.88 -13.23 -13.03
C GLU A 209 17.59 -12.57 -11.84
N TRP A 210 17.17 -12.87 -10.62
CA TRP A 210 17.81 -12.40 -9.40
C TRP A 210 19.27 -12.85 -9.27
N LEU A 211 19.59 -14.07 -9.72
CA LEU A 211 20.97 -14.59 -9.71
C LEU A 211 21.85 -13.83 -10.71
N TRP A 212 21.34 -13.55 -11.91
CA TRP A 212 22.04 -12.69 -12.87
C TRP A 212 22.33 -11.31 -12.31
N ARG A 213 21.34 -10.71 -11.63
CA ARG A 213 21.50 -9.39 -10.97
C ARG A 213 22.53 -9.45 -9.85
N LEU A 214 22.57 -10.54 -9.07
CA LEU A 214 23.56 -10.74 -8.01
C LEU A 214 24.98 -10.81 -8.56
N ILE A 215 25.19 -11.59 -9.61
CA ILE A 215 26.52 -11.74 -10.26
C ILE A 215 27.01 -10.38 -10.79
N ARG A 216 26.10 -9.59 -11.37
CA ARG A 216 26.45 -8.28 -11.94
C ARG A 216 26.58 -7.16 -10.91
N GLN A 217 25.85 -7.24 -9.82
CA GLN A 217 25.75 -6.21 -8.79
C GLN A 217 25.75 -6.85 -7.38
N PRO A 218 26.91 -7.33 -6.88
CA PRO A 218 26.99 -8.00 -5.57
C PRO A 218 26.48 -7.15 -4.39
N ARG A 219 26.55 -5.82 -4.52
CA ARG A 219 26.00 -4.88 -3.52
C ARG A 219 24.48 -5.06 -3.27
N ARG A 220 23.77 -5.76 -4.16
CA ARG A 220 22.35 -6.08 -4.02
C ARG A 220 22.07 -7.33 -3.17
N LEU A 221 23.09 -7.97 -2.58
CA LEU A 221 22.91 -9.20 -1.80
C LEU A 221 21.81 -9.08 -0.75
N LYS A 222 21.81 -8.01 0.07
CA LYS A 222 20.78 -7.76 1.09
C LYS A 222 19.36 -7.69 0.50
N ARG A 223 19.20 -6.97 -0.61
CA ARG A 223 17.91 -6.86 -1.31
C ARG A 223 17.42 -8.20 -1.84
N ILE A 224 18.32 -8.98 -2.43
CA ILE A 224 18.01 -10.31 -2.96
C ILE A 224 17.67 -11.28 -1.83
N TYR A 225 18.41 -11.25 -0.72
CA TYR A 225 18.11 -12.05 0.46
C TYR A 225 16.71 -11.71 1.01
N ASN A 226 16.37 -10.44 1.12
CA ASN A 226 15.03 -10.02 1.54
C ASN A 226 13.95 -10.51 0.55
N ALA A 227 14.14 -10.28 -0.76
CA ALA A 227 13.17 -10.63 -1.79
C ALA A 227 13.01 -12.16 -2.01
N THR A 228 13.95 -12.97 -1.55
CA THR A 228 13.88 -14.43 -1.65
C THR A 228 13.67 -15.08 -0.29
N CYS A 229 14.65 -15.07 0.59
CA CYS A 229 14.59 -15.79 1.86
C CYS A 229 13.53 -15.21 2.80
N ILE A 230 13.59 -13.91 3.10
CA ILE A 230 12.67 -13.28 4.06
C ILE A 230 11.23 -13.32 3.52
N PHE A 231 11.02 -12.98 2.26
CA PHE A 231 9.71 -12.99 1.64
C PHE A 231 9.08 -14.39 1.67
N LEU A 232 9.79 -15.42 1.19
CA LEU A 232 9.26 -16.79 1.18
C LEU A 232 9.02 -17.33 2.58
N THR A 233 9.88 -17.01 3.56
CA THR A 233 9.64 -17.35 4.96
C THR A 233 8.35 -16.73 5.47
N LYS A 234 8.10 -15.44 5.22
CA LYS A 234 6.83 -14.78 5.59
C LYS A 234 5.63 -15.43 4.89
N VAL A 235 5.75 -15.78 3.61
CA VAL A 235 4.70 -16.50 2.87
C VAL A 235 4.40 -17.86 3.50
N MET A 236 5.43 -18.63 3.86
CA MET A 236 5.27 -19.92 4.53
C MET A 236 4.62 -19.79 5.90
N ILE A 237 5.02 -18.80 6.69
CA ILE A 237 4.41 -18.51 8.00
C ILE A 237 2.94 -18.14 7.80
N SER A 238 2.64 -17.21 6.90
CA SER A 238 1.27 -16.78 6.57
C SER A 238 0.40 -17.97 6.13
N ARG A 239 0.93 -18.87 5.32
CA ARG A 239 0.16 -20.01 4.79
C ARG A 239 -0.05 -21.14 5.79
N PHE A 240 0.98 -21.48 6.61
CA PHE A 240 0.99 -22.71 7.38
C PHE A 240 0.97 -22.50 8.90
N VAL A 241 1.39 -21.33 9.40
CA VAL A 241 1.48 -21.06 10.83
C VAL A 241 0.36 -20.15 11.31
N ASN A 242 0.19 -18.99 10.67
CA ASN A 242 -0.77 -17.97 11.10
C ASN A 242 -2.22 -18.49 11.19
N PRO A 243 -2.72 -19.39 10.31
CA PRO A 243 -4.09 -19.90 10.41
C PRO A 243 -4.39 -20.66 11.72
N HIS A 244 -3.36 -21.03 12.47
CA HIS A 244 -3.49 -21.71 13.76
C HIS A 244 -3.30 -20.77 14.95
N LEU A 245 -2.93 -19.50 14.70
CA LEU A 245 -2.61 -18.49 15.71
C LEU A 245 -3.66 -17.39 15.78
N TYR A 246 -3.69 -16.70 16.92
CA TYR A 246 -4.42 -15.45 17.11
C TYR A 246 -3.48 -14.28 16.88
N ARG A 247 -3.89 -13.30 16.06
CA ARG A 247 -3.12 -12.07 15.85
C ARG A 247 -3.11 -11.25 17.14
N PRO A 248 -1.94 -10.97 17.74
CA PRO A 248 -1.85 -10.05 18.86
C PRO A 248 -2.21 -8.63 18.38
N ASN A 249 -3.07 -7.95 19.14
CA ASN A 249 -3.58 -6.63 18.81
C ASN A 249 -3.73 -5.80 20.10
N VAL A 250 -3.67 -4.47 19.99
CA VAL A 250 -3.97 -3.53 21.07
C VAL A 250 -5.07 -2.57 20.61
N ALA A 251 -6.10 -2.45 21.44
CA ALA A 251 -7.12 -1.41 21.30
C ALA A 251 -6.72 -0.23 22.20
N CYS A 252 -6.79 0.99 21.66
CA CYS A 252 -6.28 2.20 22.30
C CYS A 252 -7.44 3.11 22.69
N MET A 253 -7.81 3.12 23.97
CA MET A 253 -8.84 3.98 24.50
C MET A 253 -8.20 5.30 24.93
N LEU A 254 -8.17 6.26 24.01
CA LEU A 254 -7.74 7.63 24.30
C LEU A 254 -8.97 8.42 24.78
N TYR A 255 -8.87 9.04 25.97
CA TYR A 255 -9.96 9.81 26.55
C TYR A 255 -9.51 11.18 27.03
N LYS A 256 -10.46 12.12 27.13
CA LYS A 256 -10.27 13.40 27.81
C LYS A 256 -11.43 13.70 28.75
N LYS A 257 -11.20 14.55 29.73
CA LYS A 257 -12.26 15.06 30.61
C LYS A 257 -12.76 16.42 30.13
N GLU A 258 -14.05 16.51 29.89
CA GLU A 258 -14.68 17.78 29.53
C GLU A 258 -15.93 17.97 30.38
N LYS A 259 -15.98 19.05 31.16
CA LYS A 259 -17.11 19.38 32.09
C LYS A 259 -17.48 18.24 33.03
N GLY A 260 -16.51 17.47 33.48
CA GLY A 260 -16.70 16.33 34.38
C GLY A 260 -17.17 15.03 33.71
N ILE A 261 -17.26 14.99 32.38
CA ILE A 261 -17.64 13.83 31.60
C ILE A 261 -16.39 13.31 30.89
N ASN A 262 -16.17 12.01 30.92
CA ASN A 262 -15.14 11.36 30.11
C ASN A 262 -15.63 11.25 28.68
N LYS A 263 -14.84 11.76 27.75
CA LYS A 263 -15.06 11.61 26.30
C LYS A 263 -13.98 10.72 25.72
N ILE A 264 -14.37 9.77 24.91
CA ILE A 264 -13.47 8.76 24.31
C ILE A 264 -13.37 9.03 22.82
N LEU A 265 -12.13 9.00 22.30
CA LEU A 265 -11.86 9.16 20.88
C LEU A 265 -12.32 7.92 20.11
N VAL A 266 -13.10 8.14 19.08
CA VAL A 266 -13.45 7.14 18.08
C VAL A 266 -13.06 7.62 16.69
N VAL A 267 -12.69 6.69 15.84
CA VAL A 267 -12.31 6.92 14.46
C VAL A 267 -13.26 6.18 13.52
N GLU A 268 -13.61 6.81 12.41
CA GLU A 268 -14.43 6.20 11.38
C GLU A 268 -13.54 5.52 10.36
N ARG A 269 -13.82 4.28 10.05
CA ARG A 269 -13.02 3.49 9.12
C ARG A 269 -13.14 4.00 7.69
N ASN A 270 -12.01 4.21 7.02
CA ASN A 270 -12.02 4.68 5.64
C ASN A 270 -12.71 3.67 4.72
N GLY A 271 -13.63 4.18 3.89
CA GLY A 271 -14.39 3.37 2.95
C GLY A 271 -15.59 2.63 3.54
N GLU A 272 -15.87 2.77 4.84
CA GLU A 272 -17.03 2.18 5.53
C GLU A 272 -17.79 3.26 6.31
N PRO A 273 -18.70 3.99 5.67
CA PRO A 273 -19.48 5.03 6.34
C PRO A 273 -20.20 4.48 7.59
N ASN A 274 -20.12 5.23 8.70
CA ASN A 274 -20.66 4.88 10.02
C ASN A 274 -20.00 3.67 10.72
N HIS A 275 -18.85 3.21 10.22
CA HIS A 275 -18.07 2.19 10.91
C HIS A 275 -17.11 2.83 11.93
N TRP A 276 -17.68 3.25 13.06
CA TRP A 276 -16.93 3.84 14.17
C TRP A 276 -16.29 2.78 15.04
N GLN A 277 -15.07 3.02 15.49
CA GLN A 277 -14.33 2.16 16.41
C GLN A 277 -13.34 2.96 17.25
N ILE A 278 -12.83 2.40 18.35
CA ILE A 278 -11.65 2.94 19.01
C ILE A 278 -10.40 2.60 18.19
N PRO A 279 -9.37 3.47 18.18
CA PRO A 279 -8.09 3.20 17.52
C PRO A 279 -7.51 1.85 17.92
N GLN A 280 -6.92 1.11 17.00
CA GLN A 280 -6.37 -0.22 17.30
C GLN A 280 -5.43 -0.75 16.22
N GLY A 281 -4.36 -1.42 16.62
CA GLY A 281 -3.44 -2.05 15.67
C GLY A 281 -2.71 -3.27 16.16
N GLY A 282 -1.79 -3.77 15.36
CA GLY A 282 -1.01 -4.96 15.66
C GLY A 282 0.09 -4.70 16.68
N LEU A 283 0.45 -5.74 17.48
CA LEU A 283 1.60 -5.60 18.36
C LEU A 283 2.95 -5.66 17.62
N ASP A 284 3.01 -6.32 16.47
CA ASP A 284 4.19 -6.44 15.59
C ASP A 284 5.50 -6.85 16.31
N GLY A 285 5.35 -7.62 17.39
CA GLY A 285 6.46 -8.10 18.22
C GLY A 285 6.77 -7.20 19.41
N GLU A 286 6.07 -6.09 19.58
CA GLU A 286 6.19 -5.18 20.70
C GLU A 286 5.35 -5.61 21.91
N THR A 287 5.58 -4.95 23.05
CA THR A 287 4.68 -5.07 24.20
C THR A 287 3.41 -4.24 23.98
N PRO A 288 2.26 -4.58 24.62
CA PRO A 288 1.05 -3.77 24.52
C PRO A 288 1.22 -2.31 24.95
N GLU A 289 2.18 -2.05 25.86
CA GLU A 289 2.53 -0.69 26.31
C GLU A 289 3.18 0.13 25.19
N SER A 290 4.16 -0.45 24.49
CA SER A 290 4.87 0.21 23.40
C SER A 290 3.96 0.33 22.16
N ALA A 291 3.30 -0.77 21.78
CA ALA A 291 2.39 -0.79 20.63
C ALA A 291 1.21 0.18 20.81
N GLY A 292 0.64 0.26 22.03
CA GLY A 292 -0.47 1.18 22.29
C GLY A 292 -0.10 2.65 22.12
N ALA A 293 1.08 3.05 22.57
CA ALA A 293 1.58 4.41 22.36
C ALA A 293 1.81 4.70 20.88
N ARG A 294 2.47 3.78 20.17
CA ARG A 294 2.73 3.88 18.74
C ARG A 294 1.43 3.97 17.93
N GLU A 295 0.45 3.12 18.18
CA GLU A 295 -0.83 3.13 17.47
C GLU A 295 -1.62 4.43 17.68
N ILE A 296 -1.61 5.01 18.90
CA ILE A 296 -2.21 6.32 19.13
C ILE A 296 -1.53 7.38 18.25
N GLU A 297 -0.19 7.42 18.26
CA GLU A 297 0.56 8.38 17.47
C GLU A 297 0.35 8.15 15.95
N GLU A 298 0.39 6.92 15.48
CA GLU A 298 0.22 6.56 14.07
C GLU A 298 -1.18 6.86 13.57
N GLU A 299 -2.24 6.47 14.30
CA GLU A 299 -3.62 6.65 13.82
C GLU A 299 -4.17 8.06 14.06
N THR A 300 -3.70 8.78 15.09
CA THR A 300 -4.29 10.05 15.53
C THR A 300 -3.33 11.23 15.59
N HIS A 301 -2.04 11.03 15.40
CA HIS A 301 -0.96 12.01 15.60
C HIS A 301 -0.91 12.62 17.02
N ALA A 302 -1.70 12.11 17.97
CA ALA A 302 -1.66 12.57 19.35
C ALA A 302 -0.34 12.12 20.00
N VAL A 303 0.41 13.07 20.53
CA VAL A 303 1.68 12.82 21.26
C VAL A 303 1.58 13.19 22.73
N ASP A 304 0.66 14.12 23.07
CA ASP A 304 0.46 14.60 24.43
C ASP A 304 -0.64 13.79 25.13
N PHE A 305 -0.23 12.69 25.79
CA PHE A 305 -1.12 11.84 26.58
C PHE A 305 -0.40 11.18 27.75
N VAL A 306 -1.16 10.80 28.76
CA VAL A 306 -0.69 10.13 29.98
C VAL A 306 -1.32 8.76 30.09
N VAL A 307 -0.49 7.70 30.14
CA VAL A 307 -0.97 6.32 30.28
C VAL A 307 -1.61 6.12 31.65
N LYS A 308 -2.81 5.54 31.67
CA LYS A 308 -3.57 5.25 32.91
C LYS A 308 -3.66 3.76 33.22
N GLY A 309 -3.60 2.91 32.19
CA GLY A 309 -3.64 1.48 32.38
C GLY A 309 -3.42 0.67 31.13
N VAL A 310 -2.90 -0.55 31.31
CA VAL A 310 -2.74 -1.53 30.22
C VAL A 310 -3.22 -2.89 30.71
N PHE A 311 -4.17 -3.47 29.97
CA PHE A 311 -4.73 -4.78 30.26
C PHE A 311 -4.33 -5.76 29.15
N LYS A 312 -3.43 -6.68 29.48
CA LYS A 312 -2.87 -7.63 28.50
C LYS A 312 -3.84 -8.77 28.20
N ASN A 313 -3.97 -9.10 26.90
CA ASN A 313 -4.71 -10.27 26.44
C ASN A 313 -6.15 -10.35 26.98
N LEU A 314 -6.83 -9.21 27.06
CA LEU A 314 -8.13 -9.07 27.69
C LEU A 314 -9.25 -9.82 26.96
N ILE A 315 -9.21 -9.80 25.64
CA ILE A 315 -10.23 -10.42 24.79
C ILE A 315 -9.56 -11.36 23.77
N ARG A 316 -10.23 -12.46 23.49
CA ARG A 316 -9.85 -13.38 22.41
C ARG A 316 -11.09 -13.81 21.67
N TYR A 317 -11.06 -13.68 20.34
CA TYR A 317 -12.14 -14.10 19.47
C TYR A 317 -11.61 -14.70 18.16
N GLU A 318 -12.41 -15.57 17.56
CA GLU A 318 -12.12 -16.15 16.24
C GLU A 318 -12.82 -15.37 15.16
N PHE A 319 -12.18 -15.22 14.01
CA PHE A 319 -12.84 -14.71 12.85
C PHE A 319 -13.92 -15.73 12.40
N SER A 320 -15.17 -15.31 12.28
CA SER A 320 -16.24 -16.16 11.78
C SER A 320 -15.94 -16.60 10.35
N GLY A 321 -16.43 -17.77 9.94
CA GLY A 321 -16.26 -18.23 8.56
C GLY A 321 -16.82 -17.26 7.52
N LYS A 322 -17.85 -16.48 7.87
CA LYS A 322 -18.36 -15.36 7.07
C LYS A 322 -17.46 -14.12 7.14
N GLY A 323 -16.78 -13.89 8.26
CA GLY A 323 -15.84 -12.78 8.45
C GLY A 323 -14.41 -13.08 7.99
N ARG A 324 -14.04 -14.34 7.77
CA ARG A 324 -12.74 -14.71 7.18
C ARG A 324 -12.59 -14.24 5.74
N ASP A 325 -13.68 -13.88 5.12
CA ASP A 325 -13.75 -13.47 3.72
C ASP A 325 -13.83 -11.96 3.56
N TYR A 326 -13.77 -11.19 4.66
CA TYR A 326 -14.05 -9.76 4.67
C TYR A 326 -12.80 -8.93 4.93
N ARG A 327 -12.43 -8.13 3.94
CA ARG A 327 -11.64 -6.91 4.09
C ARG A 327 -12.46 -5.74 3.57
N PRO A 328 -13.07 -4.97 4.47
CA PRO A 328 -13.97 -3.86 4.12
C PRO A 328 -13.27 -2.65 3.53
N ASP A 329 -11.96 -2.54 3.72
CA ASP A 329 -11.12 -1.41 3.37
C ASP A 329 -10.82 -1.28 1.86
N ILE A 330 -11.31 -2.19 1.01
CA ILE A 330 -11.10 -2.12 -0.43
C ILE A 330 -12.44 -1.87 -1.13
N GLN A 331 -12.89 -0.61 -1.15
CA GLN A 331 -14.00 -0.18 -1.98
C GLN A 331 -13.56 0.01 -3.44
N ARG A 332 -13.30 -1.08 -4.12
CA ARG A 332 -13.50 -1.16 -5.56
C ARG A 332 -14.42 -2.32 -5.83
N PRO A 333 -15.17 -2.30 -6.97
CA PRO A 333 -16.11 -3.38 -7.23
C PRO A 333 -15.37 -4.67 -6.97
N VAL A 334 -15.80 -5.32 -5.90
CA VAL A 334 -15.38 -6.66 -5.53
C VAL A 334 -15.59 -7.46 -6.80
N TYR A 335 -14.53 -7.96 -7.39
CA TYR A 335 -14.67 -8.93 -8.45
C TYR A 335 -15.47 -10.07 -7.83
N GLU A 336 -16.73 -10.14 -8.19
CA GLU A 336 -17.71 -11.05 -7.63
C GLU A 336 -17.12 -12.46 -7.53
N GLY A 337 -17.04 -12.99 -6.33
CA GLY A 337 -16.85 -14.42 -6.09
C GLY A 337 -15.55 -14.88 -5.47
N LYS A 338 -14.54 -14.06 -5.16
CA LYS A 338 -13.32 -14.54 -4.49
C LYS A 338 -13.25 -14.11 -3.03
N LYS A 339 -13.17 -15.09 -2.16
CA LYS A 339 -13.12 -14.96 -0.71
C LYS A 339 -11.69 -14.66 -0.25
N TYR A 340 -11.48 -13.55 0.49
CA TYR A 340 -10.22 -13.29 1.17
C TYR A 340 -10.10 -14.16 2.42
N LYS A 341 -8.99 -14.85 2.58
CA LYS A 341 -8.68 -15.58 3.81
C LYS A 341 -7.85 -14.69 4.71
N PHE A 342 -8.30 -14.47 5.95
CA PHE A 342 -7.45 -13.91 6.97
C PHE A 342 -6.27 -14.86 7.21
N ASP A 343 -5.06 -14.27 7.38
CA ASP A 343 -3.88 -15.06 7.72
C ASP A 343 -4.03 -15.76 9.06
N TYR A 344 -4.67 -15.11 10.04
CA TYR A 344 -4.81 -15.58 11.42
C TYR A 344 -6.17 -16.22 11.68
N LYS A 345 -6.21 -17.11 12.69
CA LYS A 345 -7.43 -17.75 13.18
C LYS A 345 -8.42 -16.75 13.77
N GLY A 346 -7.90 -15.72 14.42
CA GLY A 346 -8.67 -14.70 15.12
C GLY A 346 -7.75 -13.63 15.68
N GLN A 347 -8.27 -12.85 16.63
CA GLN A 347 -7.49 -11.83 17.33
C GLN A 347 -7.44 -12.08 18.84
N LYS A 348 -6.32 -11.67 19.44
CA LYS A 348 -6.10 -11.61 20.87
C LYS A 348 -5.77 -10.17 21.22
N GLN A 349 -6.75 -9.46 21.83
CA GLN A 349 -6.67 -8.03 22.05
C GLN A 349 -6.25 -7.68 23.47
N SER A 350 -5.34 -6.73 23.56
CA SER A 350 -5.01 -5.99 24.79
C SER A 350 -5.72 -4.65 24.77
N LEU A 351 -5.88 -4.00 25.90
CA LEU A 351 -6.43 -2.66 26.02
C LEU A 351 -5.38 -1.73 26.60
N TYR A 352 -5.14 -0.62 25.92
CA TYR A 352 -4.30 0.48 26.35
C TYR A 352 -5.20 1.69 26.62
N ILE A 353 -5.08 2.30 27.80
CA ILE A 353 -5.89 3.44 28.22
C ILE A 353 -4.98 4.63 28.49
N ALA A 354 -5.25 5.75 27.85
CA ALA A 354 -4.47 6.97 28.01
C ALA A 354 -5.39 8.20 28.08
N GLU A 355 -5.02 9.16 28.92
CA GLU A 355 -5.65 10.47 29.00
C GLU A 355 -4.96 11.44 28.05
N PHE A 356 -5.71 11.98 27.11
CA PHE A 356 -5.24 13.01 26.20
C PHE A 356 -5.13 14.35 26.93
N THR A 357 -3.97 14.98 26.86
CA THR A 357 -3.64 16.24 27.52
C THR A 357 -3.35 17.37 26.54
N GLY A 358 -3.35 17.08 25.24
CA GLY A 358 -3.14 18.03 24.15
C GLY A 358 -4.40 18.79 23.76
N GLN A 359 -4.37 19.45 22.62
CA GLN A 359 -5.48 20.19 22.03
C GLN A 359 -6.13 19.41 20.88
N ASP A 360 -7.41 19.58 20.66
CA ASP A 360 -8.18 18.83 19.64
C ASP A 360 -7.67 19.04 18.21
N ASP A 361 -7.03 20.18 17.91
CA ASP A 361 -6.45 20.50 16.62
C ASP A 361 -5.13 19.74 16.33
N GLU A 362 -4.54 19.10 17.34
CA GLU A 362 -3.42 18.19 17.19
C GLU A 362 -3.85 16.85 16.63
N ILE A 363 -5.12 16.44 16.83
CA ILE A 363 -5.65 15.18 16.31
C ILE A 363 -5.75 15.23 14.79
N LYS A 364 -4.98 14.37 14.14
CA LYS A 364 -5.00 14.20 12.68
C LYS A 364 -5.03 12.72 12.37
N ILE A 365 -5.97 12.34 11.54
CA ILE A 365 -6.11 10.93 11.12
C ILE A 365 -5.41 10.67 9.80
N ASN A 366 -4.95 9.47 9.62
CA ASN A 366 -4.40 8.99 8.37
C ASN A 366 -5.52 8.63 7.41
N PHE A 367 -5.50 9.21 6.21
CA PHE A 367 -6.55 9.04 5.19
C PHE A 367 -6.66 7.60 4.67
N TRP A 368 -5.63 6.77 4.87
CA TRP A 368 -5.64 5.38 4.43
C TRP A 368 -6.36 4.44 5.40
N ASP A 369 -6.44 4.79 6.69
CA ASP A 369 -7.13 3.99 7.70
C ASP A 369 -8.49 4.56 8.06
N HIS A 370 -8.58 5.89 8.18
CA HIS A 370 -9.74 6.57 8.72
C HIS A 370 -10.22 7.72 7.85
N SER A 371 -11.56 7.90 7.79
CA SER A 371 -12.21 9.00 7.08
C SER A 371 -12.56 10.17 8.00
N ASN A 372 -12.76 9.90 9.30
CA ASN A 372 -13.19 10.90 10.27
C ASN A 372 -12.83 10.48 11.70
N TRP A 373 -12.94 11.42 12.66
CA TRP A 373 -12.80 11.16 14.08
C TRP A 373 -13.74 12.04 14.90
N GLN A 374 -14.09 11.61 16.12
CA GLN A 374 -14.88 12.39 17.07
C GLN A 374 -14.65 11.96 18.51
N TRP A 375 -14.95 12.88 19.44
CA TRP A 375 -15.08 12.59 20.85
C TRP A 375 -16.51 12.15 21.17
N VAL A 376 -16.67 11.03 21.87
CA VAL A 376 -17.96 10.47 22.25
C VAL A 376 -18.04 10.33 23.76
N ASP A 377 -19.16 10.76 24.37
CA ASP A 377 -19.39 10.56 25.79
C ASP A 377 -19.32 9.08 26.16
N GLU A 378 -18.69 8.74 27.28
CA GLU A 378 -18.47 7.33 27.67
C GLU A 378 -19.77 6.50 27.67
N ASP A 379 -20.89 7.10 28.05
CA ASP A 379 -22.18 6.40 28.11
C ASP A 379 -22.74 6.06 26.70
N LYS A 380 -22.37 6.83 25.70
CA LYS A 380 -22.80 6.64 24.31
C LYS A 380 -21.81 5.80 23.48
N LEU A 381 -20.64 5.49 24.02
CA LEU A 381 -19.56 4.84 23.28
C LEU A 381 -20.02 3.54 22.62
N VAL A 382 -20.71 2.67 23.39
CA VAL A 382 -21.11 1.35 22.88
C VAL A 382 -22.14 1.46 21.74
N GLU A 383 -23.02 2.45 21.79
CA GLU A 383 -24.03 2.67 20.76
C GLU A 383 -23.43 3.32 19.49
N THR A 384 -22.40 4.12 19.66
CA THR A 384 -21.71 4.81 18.55
C THR A 384 -20.84 3.87 17.74
N VAL A 385 -20.14 2.93 18.39
CA VAL A 385 -19.26 2.00 17.64
C VAL A 385 -20.08 1.02 16.82
N HIS A 386 -19.49 0.58 15.70
CA HIS A 386 -20.11 -0.41 14.81
C HIS A 386 -20.50 -1.69 15.56
N THR A 387 -21.59 -2.30 15.16
CA THR A 387 -22.21 -3.47 15.82
C THR A 387 -21.22 -4.59 16.12
N ASP A 388 -20.31 -4.88 15.18
CA ASP A 388 -19.26 -5.91 15.34
C ASP A 388 -18.25 -5.58 16.44
N ARG A 389 -18.18 -4.33 16.88
CA ARG A 389 -17.26 -3.82 17.91
C ARG A 389 -17.90 -3.66 19.29
N GLN A 390 -19.24 -3.62 19.36
CA GLN A 390 -19.97 -3.32 20.60
C GLN A 390 -19.65 -4.27 21.75
N ALA A 391 -19.58 -5.59 21.47
CA ALA A 391 -19.30 -6.59 22.50
C ALA A 391 -17.93 -6.36 23.14
N ASN A 392 -16.90 -6.12 22.34
CA ASN A 392 -15.55 -5.87 22.82
C ASN A 392 -15.46 -4.52 23.54
N THR A 393 -16.13 -3.49 23.01
CA THR A 393 -16.15 -2.14 23.57
C THR A 393 -16.82 -2.11 24.94
N LYS A 394 -17.85 -2.93 25.21
CA LYS A 394 -18.43 -3.09 26.56
C LYS A 394 -17.39 -3.56 27.57
N ILE A 395 -16.61 -4.59 27.23
CA ILE A 395 -15.55 -5.11 28.11
C ILE A 395 -14.45 -4.04 28.33
N PHE A 396 -14.10 -3.30 27.29
CA PHE A 396 -13.12 -2.21 27.40
C PHE A 396 -13.62 -1.10 28.31
N LEU A 397 -14.89 -0.72 28.19
CA LEU A 397 -15.51 0.31 29.02
C LEU A 397 -15.62 -0.13 30.49
N GLU A 398 -15.92 -1.40 30.77
CA GLU A 398 -15.90 -1.94 32.14
C GLU A 398 -14.50 -1.81 32.76
N LYS A 399 -13.44 -2.12 32.02
CA LYS A 399 -12.05 -1.96 32.47
C LYS A 399 -11.68 -0.49 32.66
N PHE A 400 -12.10 0.39 31.78
CA PHE A 400 -11.95 1.83 31.95
C PHE A 400 -12.57 2.32 33.25
N LYS A 401 -13.83 2.00 33.50
CA LYS A 401 -14.56 2.37 34.73
C LYS A 401 -13.94 1.81 36.01
N SER A 402 -13.29 0.64 35.94
CA SER A 402 -12.60 0.04 37.08
C SER A 402 -11.36 0.81 37.56
N LEU A 403 -10.85 1.72 36.76
CA LEU A 403 -9.71 2.58 37.12
C LEU A 403 -10.13 3.81 37.94
N ASN A 404 -11.44 4.07 38.09
CA ASN A 404 -12.00 5.23 38.81
C ASN A 404 -11.41 6.57 38.33
N LEU A 405 -11.26 6.74 37.02
CA LEU A 405 -10.65 7.88 36.36
C LEU A 405 -11.59 9.09 36.28
#